data_9edf39db82c75a903200e110bebb1ea4
#
_entry.id   9edf39db82c75a903200e110bebb1ea4
#
_cell.length_a   1.000
_cell.length_b   1.000
_cell.length_c   1.000
_cell.angle_alpha   90.00
_cell.angle_beta   90.00
_cell.angle_gamma   90.00
#
_symmetry.space_group_name_H-M   'P 1'
#
loop_
_entity.id
_entity.type
_entity.pdbx_description
1 polymer ?
#
loop_
_entity_poly.entity_id
_entity_poly.type
_entity_poly.pdbx_seq_one_letter_code
_entity_poly.pdbx_strand_id
1 'polypeptide(L)'
;MPTTTPLNDLASVTFSFVAPGDSVKFDYIFASQEYLDFTCSVYNDVFGFFLIGEGINGAPIYNSNGTLNTDTVNIALIPGTNIPVAINTINSGSPPNSTYCLQANPNYVANSVFFNSNPFTNVTGGPGYADSIVNFSGYTDVFKAQASVECGRSYTIIMQIADASDGNYNSAVFIGARSFELPTISLSQAWNKGNSFND
;
A
#
# COMPACT_ATOMS: atom_id res chain seq x y z
N MET A 1 0.34 -14.16 21.86
CA MET A 1 0.43 -12.70 22.04
C MET A 1 1.20 -12.18 20.83
N PRO A 2 0.77 -11.17 20.11
CA PRO A 2 1.62 -10.57 19.10
C PRO A 2 2.82 -9.97 19.81
N THR A 3 3.99 -10.48 19.50
CA THR A 3 5.24 -9.82 19.86
C THR A 3 5.23 -8.49 19.09
N THR A 4 5.27 -7.38 19.80
CA THR A 4 5.40 -6.06 19.16
C THR A 4 6.78 -6.03 18.53
N THR A 5 6.83 -6.21 17.21
CA THR A 5 8.06 -5.98 16.43
C THR A 5 8.41 -4.50 16.57
N PRO A 6 9.62 -4.15 16.97
CA PRO A 6 10.04 -2.75 17.01
C PRO A 6 10.02 -2.19 15.59
N LEU A 7 9.51 -0.97 15.44
CA LEU A 7 9.54 -0.21 14.19
C LEU A 7 10.65 0.82 14.29
N ASN A 8 11.46 0.93 13.23
CA ASN A 8 12.56 1.87 13.11
C ASN A 8 12.32 2.75 11.89
N ASP A 9 12.98 3.89 11.85
CA ASP A 9 13.05 4.80 10.70
C ASP A 9 11.68 5.17 10.09
N LEU A 10 10.67 5.37 10.94
CA LEU A 10 9.31 5.72 10.53
C LEU A 10 9.29 7.03 9.75
N ALA A 11 8.88 6.98 8.50
CA ALA A 11 8.54 8.14 7.69
C ALA A 11 7.01 8.24 7.52
N SER A 12 6.47 9.48 7.58
CA SER A 12 5.03 9.70 7.51
C SER A 12 4.69 10.97 6.73
N VAL A 13 3.65 10.87 5.88
CA VAL A 13 3.02 12.00 5.20
C VAL A 13 1.54 11.98 5.51
N THR A 14 0.99 13.14 5.93
CA THR A 14 -0.43 13.26 6.27
C THR A 14 -1.03 14.46 5.54
N PHE A 15 -2.22 14.27 4.96
CA PHE A 15 -3.02 15.34 4.40
C PHE A 15 -4.51 15.04 4.48
N SER A 16 -5.33 16.10 4.45
CA SER A 16 -6.78 16.01 4.46
C SER A 16 -7.37 16.58 3.19
N PHE A 17 -8.52 16.07 2.79
CA PHE A 17 -9.27 16.53 1.62
C PHE A 17 -10.77 16.41 1.85
N VAL A 18 -11.54 17.17 1.08
CA VAL A 18 -12.99 16.99 0.97
C VAL A 18 -13.25 16.17 -0.29
N ALA A 19 -13.95 15.04 -0.14
CA ALA A 19 -14.25 14.17 -1.26
C ALA A 19 -15.23 14.83 -2.23
N PRO A 20 -14.84 15.08 -3.51
CA PRO A 20 -15.74 15.66 -4.50
C PRO A 20 -16.65 14.61 -5.16
N GLY A 21 -16.51 13.34 -4.80
CA GLY A 21 -17.26 12.20 -5.34
C GLY A 21 -17.29 11.03 -4.37
N ASP A 22 -17.54 9.84 -4.86
CA ASP A 22 -17.80 8.62 -4.11
C ASP A 22 -16.59 7.69 -3.94
N SER A 23 -15.44 8.08 -4.44
CA SER A 23 -14.22 7.28 -4.35
C SER A 23 -12.96 8.14 -4.27
N VAL A 24 -11.92 7.58 -3.65
CA VAL A 24 -10.54 8.05 -3.70
C VAL A 24 -9.67 6.92 -4.22
N LYS A 25 -8.73 7.24 -5.13
CA LYS A 25 -7.81 6.26 -5.68
C LYS A 25 -6.50 6.90 -6.12
N PHE A 26 -5.41 6.16 -6.02
CA PHE A 26 -4.11 6.52 -6.58
C PHE A 26 -3.26 5.27 -6.81
N ASP A 27 -2.29 5.40 -7.71
CA ASP A 27 -1.38 4.31 -8.06
C ASP A 27 -0.11 4.37 -7.22
N TYR A 28 0.45 3.20 -6.88
CA TYR A 28 1.69 3.10 -6.13
C TYR A 28 2.48 1.84 -6.46
N ILE A 29 3.78 1.86 -6.14
CA ILE A 29 4.70 0.72 -6.16
C ILE A 29 5.39 0.68 -4.80
N PHE A 30 5.50 -0.51 -4.21
CA PHE A 30 6.35 -0.77 -3.04
C PHE A 30 7.65 -1.43 -3.50
N ALA A 31 8.78 -0.98 -2.95
CA ALA A 31 10.10 -1.53 -3.25
C ALA A 31 10.93 -1.65 -1.98
N SER A 32 11.80 -2.66 -1.90
CA SER A 32 12.65 -2.91 -0.74
C SER A 32 13.99 -3.52 -1.13
N GLN A 33 15.03 -3.17 -0.36
CA GLN A 33 16.34 -3.83 -0.39
C GLN A 33 16.33 -5.19 0.31
N GLU A 34 15.34 -5.47 1.18
CA GLU A 34 15.22 -6.74 1.89
C GLU A 34 14.73 -7.90 1.02
N TYR A 35 14.20 -7.61 -0.17
CA TYR A 35 13.77 -8.66 -1.08
C TYR A 35 14.89 -9.62 -1.44
N LEU A 36 14.53 -10.89 -1.59
CA LEU A 36 15.30 -12.10 -1.81
C LEU A 36 15.93 -12.61 -0.51
N ASP A 37 16.87 -11.89 0.11
CA ASP A 37 17.70 -12.41 1.19
C ASP A 37 16.94 -12.50 2.54
N PHE A 38 16.07 -11.52 2.82
CA PHE A 38 15.32 -11.42 4.08
C PHE A 38 13.82 -11.73 3.94
N THR A 39 13.40 -12.18 2.75
CA THR A 39 12.01 -12.59 2.50
C THR A 39 11.57 -13.71 3.45
N CYS A 40 10.36 -13.61 3.98
CA CYS A 40 9.77 -14.56 4.95
C CYS A 40 10.55 -14.65 6.25
N SER A 41 11.18 -13.57 6.68
CA SER A 41 11.90 -13.44 7.94
C SER A 41 11.17 -12.51 8.92
N VAL A 42 11.81 -12.20 10.04
CA VAL A 42 11.35 -11.18 11.01
C VAL A 42 11.55 -9.76 10.50
N TYR A 43 12.45 -9.56 9.53
CA TYR A 43 12.72 -8.31 8.86
C TYR A 43 11.67 -8.11 7.76
N ASN A 44 10.57 -7.50 8.12
CA ASN A 44 9.42 -7.37 7.24
C ASN A 44 9.00 -5.90 7.21
N ASP A 45 9.71 -5.09 6.44
CA ASP A 45 9.37 -3.70 6.26
C ASP A 45 7.92 -3.53 5.85
N VAL A 46 7.28 -2.58 6.48
CA VAL A 46 5.85 -2.39 6.37
C VAL A 46 5.51 -0.96 5.98
N PHE A 47 4.44 -0.83 5.23
CA PHE A 47 3.84 0.46 4.97
C PHE A 47 2.32 0.36 5.02
N GLY A 48 1.66 1.51 5.12
CA GLY A 48 0.22 1.59 5.08
C GLY A 48 -0.26 2.94 4.57
N PHE A 49 -1.42 2.93 3.95
CA PHE A 49 -2.19 4.11 3.59
C PHE A 49 -3.47 4.10 4.40
N PHE A 50 -3.45 4.81 5.52
CA PHE A 50 -4.54 4.84 6.48
C PHE A 50 -5.51 5.95 6.10
N LEU A 51 -6.66 5.58 5.56
CA LEU A 51 -7.77 6.49 5.31
C LEU A 51 -8.62 6.60 6.58
N ILE A 52 -8.88 7.82 7.02
CA ILE A 52 -9.62 8.15 8.23
C ILE A 52 -10.85 8.96 7.86
N GLY A 53 -12.02 8.58 8.35
CA GLY A 53 -13.29 9.29 8.16
C GLY A 53 -14.50 8.37 8.32
N GLU A 54 -15.68 8.93 8.28
CA GLU A 54 -16.92 8.17 8.39
C GLU A 54 -17.30 7.48 7.07
N GLY A 55 -17.97 6.32 7.16
CA GLY A 55 -18.54 5.60 6.02
C GLY A 55 -17.53 4.90 5.12
N ILE A 56 -16.28 4.69 5.57
CA ILE A 56 -15.21 4.06 4.81
C ILE A 56 -15.20 2.55 5.01
N ASN A 57 -14.81 1.82 3.95
CA ASN A 57 -14.60 0.37 3.97
C ASN A 57 -13.17 0.04 3.56
N GLY A 58 -12.57 -0.95 4.22
CA GLY A 58 -11.21 -1.43 3.94
C GLY A 58 -10.79 -2.49 4.95
N ALA A 59 -9.51 -2.81 5.00
CA ALA A 59 -8.97 -3.73 5.98
C ALA A 59 -9.10 -3.13 7.39
N PRO A 60 -9.67 -3.86 8.35
CA PRO A 60 -9.86 -3.37 9.70
C PRO A 60 -8.50 -3.12 10.38
N ILE A 61 -8.43 -2.03 11.15
CA ILE A 61 -7.27 -1.68 11.95
C ILE A 61 -7.64 -1.83 13.43
N TYR A 62 -6.73 -2.40 14.19
CA TYR A 62 -6.87 -2.58 15.62
C TYR A 62 -5.88 -1.69 16.35
N ASN A 63 -6.34 -1.02 17.38
CA ASN A 63 -5.49 -0.27 18.30
C ASN A 63 -4.57 -1.24 19.07
N SER A 64 -3.54 -0.71 19.71
CA SER A 64 -2.57 -1.50 20.51
C SER A 64 -3.22 -2.32 21.65
N ASN A 65 -4.41 -1.92 22.10
CA ASN A 65 -5.20 -2.64 23.10
C ASN A 65 -6.14 -3.72 22.49
N GLY A 66 -6.08 -3.96 21.17
CA GLY A 66 -6.91 -4.93 20.45
C GLY A 66 -8.32 -4.43 20.11
N THR A 67 -8.64 -3.16 20.37
CA THR A 67 -9.94 -2.58 20.00
C THR A 67 -9.96 -2.23 18.52
N LEU A 68 -11.05 -2.58 17.82
CA LEU A 68 -11.28 -2.20 16.42
C LEU A 68 -11.36 -0.67 16.31
N ASN A 69 -10.60 -0.11 15.39
CA ASN A 69 -10.76 1.29 14.99
C ASN A 69 -11.80 1.34 13.86
N THR A 70 -12.96 1.92 14.14
CA THR A 70 -14.09 1.94 13.20
C THR A 70 -13.97 3.01 12.12
N ASP A 71 -13.12 4.02 12.36
CA ASP A 71 -13.03 5.21 11.50
C ASP A 71 -11.74 5.23 10.66
N THR A 72 -10.97 4.15 10.70
CA THR A 72 -9.69 4.04 9.99
C THR A 72 -9.58 2.70 9.28
N VAL A 73 -9.18 2.74 8.01
CA VAL A 73 -8.91 1.55 7.20
C VAL A 73 -7.56 1.67 6.52
N ASN A 74 -6.85 0.54 6.33
CA ASN A 74 -5.70 0.50 5.44
C ASN A 74 -6.19 0.22 4.01
N ILE A 75 -5.75 1.03 3.04
CA ILE A 75 -6.05 0.88 1.62
C ILE A 75 -4.84 0.45 0.79
N ALA A 76 -3.68 0.21 1.41
CA ALA A 76 -2.49 -0.38 0.78
C ALA A 76 -2.61 -1.90 0.77
N LEU A 77 -3.46 -2.45 -0.08
CA LEU A 77 -3.85 -3.86 -0.09
C LEU A 77 -3.42 -4.56 -1.38
N ILE A 78 -3.18 -5.86 -1.27
CA ILE A 78 -3.01 -6.74 -2.44
C ILE A 78 -4.31 -6.75 -3.24
N PRO A 79 -4.28 -6.58 -4.56
CA PRO A 79 -5.48 -6.51 -5.39
C PRO A 79 -6.46 -7.66 -5.15
N GLY A 80 -7.72 -7.31 -4.90
CA GLY A 80 -8.80 -8.28 -4.67
C GLY A 80 -8.80 -8.94 -3.30
N THR A 81 -7.99 -8.46 -2.35
CA THR A 81 -7.90 -9.00 -0.99
C THR A 81 -8.00 -7.91 0.08
N ASN A 82 -8.11 -8.31 1.35
CA ASN A 82 -7.94 -7.44 2.52
C ASN A 82 -6.55 -7.61 3.18
N ILE A 83 -5.56 -8.11 2.45
CA ILE A 83 -4.22 -8.38 2.96
C ILE A 83 -3.33 -7.18 2.64
N PRO A 84 -2.70 -6.56 3.65
CA PRO A 84 -1.73 -5.49 3.43
C PRO A 84 -0.54 -5.94 2.61
N VAL A 85 -0.01 -5.03 1.78
CA VAL A 85 1.23 -5.24 1.04
C VAL A 85 2.41 -5.12 2.01
N ALA A 86 3.29 -6.11 1.99
CA ALA A 86 4.54 -6.17 2.74
C ALA A 86 5.47 -7.20 2.07
N ILE A 87 6.73 -7.26 2.48
CA ILE A 87 7.70 -8.22 1.94
C ILE A 87 7.22 -9.66 2.14
N ASN A 88 6.67 -9.97 3.31
CA ASN A 88 6.20 -11.33 3.63
C ASN A 88 4.86 -11.69 2.96
N THR A 89 4.16 -10.74 2.33
CA THR A 89 2.90 -11.01 1.63
C THR A 89 3.03 -11.01 0.12
N ILE A 90 4.04 -10.32 -0.44
CA ILE A 90 4.38 -10.31 -1.88
C ILE A 90 5.88 -10.52 -2.02
N ASN A 91 6.30 -11.60 -2.67
CA ASN A 91 7.69 -11.95 -2.91
C ASN A 91 7.79 -12.99 -4.04
N SER A 92 8.97 -13.57 -4.26
CA SER A 92 9.23 -14.57 -5.31
C SER A 92 8.39 -15.86 -5.19
N GLY A 93 7.71 -16.09 -4.06
CA GLY A 93 6.99 -17.34 -3.78
C GLY A 93 7.86 -18.53 -3.44
N SER A 94 9.18 -18.38 -3.45
CA SER A 94 10.15 -19.48 -3.23
C SER A 94 11.26 -19.08 -2.25
N PRO A 95 10.93 -18.62 -1.04
CA PRO A 95 11.92 -18.24 -0.03
C PRO A 95 12.59 -19.49 0.55
N PRO A 96 13.82 -19.36 1.12
CA PRO A 96 14.50 -20.46 1.82
C PRO A 96 13.72 -20.99 3.03
N ASN A 97 12.95 -20.12 3.70
CA ASN A 97 12.08 -20.46 4.82
C ASN A 97 10.74 -19.72 4.64
N SER A 98 9.64 -20.43 4.72
CA SER A 98 8.30 -19.88 4.47
C SER A 98 7.51 -19.54 5.74
N THR A 99 8.04 -19.75 6.94
CA THR A 99 7.30 -19.66 8.20
C THR A 99 6.59 -18.32 8.37
N TYR A 100 7.29 -17.20 8.22
CA TYR A 100 6.72 -15.87 8.41
C TYR A 100 5.77 -15.45 7.29
N CYS A 101 6.04 -15.88 6.06
CA CYS A 101 5.13 -15.66 4.94
C CYS A 101 3.80 -16.40 5.13
N LEU A 102 3.85 -17.66 5.57
CA LEU A 102 2.64 -18.45 5.87
C LEU A 102 1.82 -17.85 7.00
N GLN A 103 2.48 -17.26 8.00
CA GLN A 103 1.80 -16.54 9.09
C GLN A 103 1.15 -15.24 8.60
N ALA A 104 1.82 -14.50 7.72
CA ALA A 104 1.31 -13.26 7.16
C ALA A 104 0.18 -13.50 6.15
N ASN A 105 0.34 -14.50 5.29
CA ASN A 105 -0.62 -14.92 4.28
C ASN A 105 -0.40 -16.38 3.87
N PRO A 106 -1.27 -17.33 4.24
CA PRO A 106 -1.15 -18.71 3.81
C PRO A 106 -1.07 -18.93 2.29
N ASN A 107 -1.61 -17.99 1.51
CA ASN A 107 -1.61 -18.01 0.05
C ASN A 107 -0.52 -17.13 -0.57
N TYR A 108 0.52 -16.74 0.16
CA TYR A 108 1.56 -15.80 -0.31
C TYR A 108 2.20 -16.21 -1.64
N VAL A 109 2.31 -17.52 -1.91
CA VAL A 109 2.89 -18.04 -3.18
C VAL A 109 2.10 -17.55 -4.39
N ALA A 110 0.76 -17.45 -4.29
CA ALA A 110 -0.07 -16.93 -5.39
C ALA A 110 0.20 -15.44 -5.68
N ASN A 111 0.71 -14.69 -4.70
CA ASN A 111 1.03 -13.27 -4.87
C ASN A 111 2.38 -13.03 -5.57
N SER A 112 3.16 -14.08 -5.85
CA SER A 112 4.44 -13.97 -6.59
C SER A 112 4.27 -13.39 -7.99
N VAL A 113 3.08 -13.46 -8.56
CA VAL A 113 2.73 -12.84 -9.85
C VAL A 113 2.84 -11.31 -9.84
N PHE A 114 2.81 -10.70 -8.66
CA PHE A 114 2.94 -9.26 -8.46
C PHE A 114 4.36 -8.81 -8.10
N PHE A 115 5.30 -9.75 -7.98
CA PHE A 115 6.67 -9.47 -7.57
C PHE A 115 7.60 -9.36 -8.77
N ASN A 116 8.43 -8.32 -8.77
CA ASN A 116 9.47 -8.08 -9.75
C ASN A 116 10.83 -8.05 -9.05
N SER A 117 11.73 -8.92 -9.46
CA SER A 117 13.13 -8.92 -9.00
C SER A 117 13.95 -7.86 -9.76
N ASN A 118 14.82 -7.16 -9.03
CA ASN A 118 15.80 -6.25 -9.60
C ASN A 118 17.22 -6.82 -9.36
N PRO A 119 17.73 -7.69 -10.23
CA PRO A 119 18.97 -8.45 -10.00
C PRO A 119 20.24 -7.61 -10.04
N PHE A 120 20.16 -6.34 -10.41
CA PHE A 120 21.33 -5.50 -10.64
C PHE A 120 21.80 -4.71 -9.42
N THR A 121 21.06 -4.74 -8.30
CA THR A 121 21.36 -3.92 -7.11
C THR A 121 22.59 -4.39 -6.33
N ASN A 122 22.98 -5.66 -6.43
CA ASN A 122 24.07 -6.25 -5.63
C ASN A 122 25.37 -6.49 -6.43
N VAL A 123 25.46 -6.03 -7.69
CA VAL A 123 26.66 -6.24 -8.52
C VAL A 123 27.46 -4.95 -8.61
N THR A 124 28.44 -4.81 -7.71
CA THR A 124 29.43 -3.72 -7.79
C THR A 124 30.21 -3.83 -9.11
N GLY A 125 29.95 -2.92 -10.06
CA GLY A 125 30.68 -2.83 -11.33
C GLY A 125 30.25 -3.82 -12.41
N GLY A 126 29.10 -4.51 -12.27
CA GLY A 126 28.53 -5.34 -13.35
C GLY A 126 27.87 -4.50 -14.45
N PRO A 127 27.68 -5.10 -15.67
CA PRO A 127 26.88 -4.46 -16.71
C PRO A 127 25.45 -4.24 -16.19
N GLY A 128 24.97 -3.00 -16.18
CA GLY A 128 23.65 -2.64 -15.67
C GLY A 128 23.66 -1.86 -14.35
N TYR A 129 24.79 -1.78 -13.65
CA TYR A 129 24.88 -0.95 -12.43
C TYR A 129 24.58 0.53 -12.69
N ALA A 130 24.90 1.01 -13.90
CA ALA A 130 24.57 2.39 -14.33
C ALA A 130 23.10 2.57 -14.74
N ASP A 131 22.37 1.49 -15.02
CA ASP A 131 20.98 1.53 -15.46
C ASP A 131 20.00 1.30 -14.30
N SER A 132 20.50 0.88 -13.12
CA SER A 132 19.67 0.77 -11.90
C SER A 132 19.41 2.17 -11.32
N ILE A 133 18.30 2.77 -11.70
CA ILE A 133 17.88 4.11 -11.23
C ILE A 133 17.54 4.06 -9.74
N VAL A 134 17.20 2.88 -9.21
CA VAL A 134 16.79 2.67 -7.80
C VAL A 134 17.53 1.48 -7.22
N ASN A 135 18.06 1.64 -6.00
CA ASN A 135 18.82 0.61 -5.30
C ASN A 135 17.91 -0.26 -4.42
N PHE A 136 16.90 -0.91 -5.04
CA PHE A 136 16.03 -1.89 -4.36
C PHE A 136 16.17 -3.25 -5.03
N SER A 137 16.24 -4.32 -4.23
CA SER A 137 16.43 -5.70 -4.71
C SER A 137 15.18 -6.27 -5.37
N GLY A 138 14.01 -5.70 -5.06
CA GLY A 138 12.75 -6.07 -5.67
C GLY A 138 11.66 -5.02 -5.45
N TYR A 139 10.59 -5.15 -6.20
CA TYR A 139 9.45 -4.23 -6.16
C TYR A 139 8.16 -4.92 -6.63
N THR A 140 7.03 -4.33 -6.28
CA THR A 140 5.71 -4.82 -6.71
C THR A 140 5.33 -4.28 -8.09
N ASP A 141 4.35 -4.89 -8.73
CA ASP A 141 3.61 -4.24 -9.82
C ASP A 141 3.01 -2.92 -9.35
N VAL A 142 2.51 -2.13 -10.30
CA VAL A 142 1.74 -0.93 -9.99
C VAL A 142 0.40 -1.36 -9.38
N PHE A 143 0.16 -1.00 -8.14
CA PHE A 143 -1.11 -1.22 -7.46
C PHE A 143 -1.94 0.04 -7.38
N LYS A 144 -3.22 -0.14 -7.17
CA LYS A 144 -4.18 0.94 -6.95
C LYS A 144 -4.67 0.88 -5.50
N ALA A 145 -4.27 1.88 -4.70
CA ALA A 145 -4.94 2.15 -3.44
C ALA A 145 -6.28 2.81 -3.73
N GLN A 146 -7.37 2.25 -3.18
CA GLN A 146 -8.71 2.79 -3.43
C GLN A 146 -9.65 2.52 -2.27
N ALA A 147 -10.57 3.46 -2.05
CA ALA A 147 -11.68 3.32 -1.10
C ALA A 147 -12.92 4.06 -1.58
N SER A 148 -14.08 3.57 -1.17
CA SER A 148 -15.32 4.34 -1.25
C SER A 148 -15.33 5.42 -0.17
N VAL A 149 -15.81 6.60 -0.53
CA VAL A 149 -15.97 7.77 0.35
C VAL A 149 -17.31 8.42 0.07
N GLU A 150 -17.79 9.29 0.97
CA GLU A 150 -19.02 10.05 0.76
C GLU A 150 -18.71 11.45 0.22
N CYS A 151 -19.36 11.82 -0.88
CA CYS A 151 -19.21 13.14 -1.49
C CYS A 151 -19.52 14.28 -0.47
N GLY A 152 -18.64 15.27 -0.42
CA GLY A 152 -18.76 16.42 0.47
C GLY A 152 -18.25 16.20 1.91
N ARG A 153 -17.84 14.98 2.27
CA ARG A 153 -17.21 14.71 3.58
C ARG A 153 -15.71 14.94 3.56
N SER A 154 -15.16 15.23 4.72
CA SER A 154 -13.73 15.40 4.94
C SER A 154 -13.09 14.07 5.34
N TYR A 155 -11.96 13.77 4.73
CA TYR A 155 -11.13 12.58 5.00
C TYR A 155 -9.68 12.98 5.23
N THR A 156 -8.97 12.13 5.98
CA THR A 156 -7.52 12.27 6.15
C THR A 156 -6.84 10.99 5.67
N ILE A 157 -5.77 11.12 4.90
CA ILE A 157 -4.86 10.03 4.57
C ILE A 157 -3.56 10.22 5.33
N ILE A 158 -3.13 9.15 6.01
CA ILE A 158 -1.80 9.02 6.62
C ILE A 158 -1.06 7.94 5.83
N MET A 159 0.00 8.31 5.15
CA MET A 159 0.91 7.39 4.49
C MET A 159 2.12 7.18 5.37
N GLN A 160 2.40 5.94 5.75
CA GLN A 160 3.50 5.60 6.64
C GLN A 160 4.30 4.43 6.09
N ILE A 161 5.62 4.47 6.28
CA ILE A 161 6.54 3.38 6.02
C ILE A 161 7.53 3.29 7.18
N ALA A 162 7.90 2.07 7.56
CA ALA A 162 8.84 1.81 8.64
C ALA A 162 9.58 0.49 8.42
N ASP A 163 10.83 0.46 8.88
CA ASP A 163 11.61 -0.77 8.93
C ASP A 163 11.19 -1.58 10.17
N ALA A 164 10.96 -2.87 9.98
CA ALA A 164 10.54 -3.76 11.05
C ALA A 164 11.72 -4.64 11.53
N SER A 165 11.94 -4.68 12.83
CA SER A 165 12.98 -5.40 13.57
C SER A 165 14.33 -4.70 13.64
N ASP A 166 14.87 -4.17 12.58
CA ASP A 166 16.11 -3.35 12.60
C ASP A 166 15.95 -2.11 11.70
N GLY A 167 16.99 -1.35 11.49
CA GLY A 167 17.03 -0.15 10.64
C GLY A 167 18.04 -0.30 9.50
N ASN A 168 18.30 -1.54 9.07
CA ASN A 168 19.16 -1.81 7.93
C ASN A 168 18.29 -2.10 6.71
N TYR A 169 18.79 -1.81 5.51
CA TYR A 169 18.07 -2.05 4.26
C TYR A 169 16.77 -1.25 4.12
N ASN A 170 16.80 -0.28 3.25
CA ASN A 170 15.71 0.67 3.08
C ASN A 170 14.57 0.10 2.24
N SER A 171 13.37 0.55 2.56
CA SER A 171 12.17 0.37 1.74
C SER A 171 11.61 1.70 1.27
N ALA A 172 10.85 1.69 0.18
CA ALA A 172 10.22 2.88 -0.36
C ALA A 172 8.85 2.59 -0.97
N VAL A 173 8.01 3.61 -0.95
CA VAL A 173 6.75 3.64 -1.70
C VAL A 173 6.81 4.79 -2.71
N PHE A 174 6.62 4.45 -3.98
CA PHE A 174 6.52 5.40 -5.07
C PHE A 174 5.05 5.64 -5.40
N ILE A 175 4.61 6.89 -5.34
CA ILE A 175 3.25 7.28 -5.71
C ILE A 175 3.25 7.73 -7.15
N GLY A 176 2.30 7.23 -7.94
CA GLY A 176 2.13 7.60 -9.33
C GLY A 176 1.85 9.10 -9.47
N ALA A 177 2.65 9.80 -10.28
CA ALA A 177 2.43 11.23 -10.54
C ALA A 177 1.04 11.44 -11.15
N ARG A 178 0.26 12.36 -10.57
CA ARG A 178 -1.11 12.68 -11.00
C ARG A 178 -2.10 11.51 -10.90
N SER A 179 -1.77 10.43 -10.18
CA SER A 179 -2.66 9.29 -10.01
C SER A 179 -3.67 9.46 -8.87
N PHE A 180 -3.48 10.49 -8.01
CA PHE A 180 -4.46 10.82 -6.98
C PHE A 180 -5.69 11.42 -7.64
N GLU A 181 -6.66 10.54 -7.92
CA GLU A 181 -7.90 10.91 -8.58
C GLU A 181 -9.02 11.03 -7.55
N LEU A 182 -9.61 12.20 -7.54
CA LEU A 182 -10.90 12.45 -6.91
C LEU A 182 -11.92 12.59 -8.05
N PRO A 183 -12.98 11.77 -8.10
CA PRO A 183 -13.95 11.85 -9.19
C PRO A 183 -14.56 13.25 -9.22
N THR A 184 -14.42 13.92 -10.34
CA THR A 184 -15.08 15.21 -10.58
C THR A 184 -16.51 14.93 -11.01
N ILE A 185 -17.48 15.52 -10.30
CA ILE A 185 -18.87 15.56 -10.78
C ILE A 185 -18.87 16.46 -12.00
N SER A 186 -19.08 15.88 -13.21
CA SER A 186 -19.34 16.71 -14.37
C SER A 186 -20.76 17.26 -14.25
N LEU A 187 -20.88 18.56 -14.08
CA LEU A 187 -22.17 19.28 -13.98
C LEU A 187 -23.09 19.03 -15.22
N SER A 188 -22.53 18.54 -16.34
CA SER A 188 -23.29 18.17 -17.54
C SER A 188 -24.23 16.97 -17.34
N GLN A 189 -24.03 16.11 -16.34
CA GLN A 189 -24.94 15.00 -16.03
C GLN A 189 -26.08 15.40 -15.08
N ALA A 190 -25.90 16.44 -14.30
CA ALA A 190 -26.94 16.94 -13.38
C ALA A 190 -28.03 17.75 -14.11
N TRP A 191 -27.70 18.36 -15.26
CA TRP A 191 -28.63 19.22 -16.00
C TRP A 191 -29.65 18.44 -16.87
N ASN A 192 -29.38 17.19 -17.23
CA ASN A 192 -30.23 16.38 -18.11
C ASN A 192 -31.28 15.52 -17.39
N LYS A 193 -31.43 15.59 -16.07
CA LYS A 193 -32.51 14.94 -15.34
C LYS A 193 -33.60 15.94 -14.97
N GLY A 194 -34.45 16.22 -15.94
CA GLY A 194 -35.84 16.60 -15.72
C GLY A 194 -36.08 18.09 -15.50
N ASN A 195 -36.43 18.75 -16.55
CA ASN A 195 -37.61 19.62 -16.55
C ASN A 195 -38.11 19.78 -17.98
N SER A 196 -39.01 18.92 -18.39
CA SER A 196 -39.99 19.30 -19.40
C SER A 196 -40.94 20.27 -18.68
N PHE A 197 -40.76 21.56 -18.87
CA PHE A 197 -41.86 22.50 -18.67
C PHE A 197 -42.84 22.26 -19.80
N ASN A 198 -43.98 21.66 -19.50
CA ASN A 198 -45.14 21.74 -20.39
C ASN A 198 -45.70 23.15 -20.27
N ASP A 199 -45.71 23.89 -21.37
CA ASP A 199 -46.58 25.03 -21.61
C ASP A 199 -48.02 24.54 -21.83
#